data_d46c678db6b343a7857586c06ca7190c
#
_entry.id   d46c678db6b343a7857586c06ca7190c
#
_cell.length_a   1.000
_cell.length_b   1.000
_cell.length_c   1.000
_cell.angle_alpha   90.00
_cell.angle_beta   90.00
_cell.angle_gamma   90.00
#
_symmetry.space_group_name_H-M   'P 1'
#
loop_
_entity.id
_entity.type
_entity.pdbx_description
1 polymer ?
#
loop_
_entity_poly.entity_id
_entity_poly.type
_entity_poly.pdbx_seq_one_letter_code
_entity_poly.pdbx_strand_id
1 'polypeptide(L)'
;VYLDAKNPDLSVHALYCDRHELWVGTYAHGVYRLNSATGKVTNYSDKNIKGLNPGSVYAIYKDSSGRLWFGTQTGILYYDIFSNSFVTIADLGYNSYITDITEDANHTIWFASQGKGLISYDLKTSTLKFHSNDQTGLPQSIVCLCSDQGKLRIGTGGYGLYTYNPADHSFTRHPDPLFRTHTTIQTIISSYNELWITTNAGLLRFNTSDGTISYYNQE
;
A
#
# COMPACT_ATOMS: atom_id res chain seq x y z
N VAL A 1 8.29 26.36 -1.53
CA VAL A 1 9.16 25.61 -0.61
C VAL A 1 9.70 24.42 -1.38
N TYR A 2 11.01 24.32 -1.50
CA TYR A 2 11.66 23.11 -2.06
C TYR A 2 11.84 22.11 -0.94
N LEU A 3 11.48 20.83 -1.18
CA LEU A 3 11.71 19.76 -0.22
C LEU A 3 13.21 19.52 0.01
N ASP A 4 13.98 19.60 -1.06
CA ASP A 4 15.44 19.54 -1.03
C ASP A 4 16.01 20.37 -2.18
N ALA A 5 16.64 21.51 -1.86
CA ALA A 5 17.24 22.38 -2.86
C ALA A 5 18.48 21.77 -3.54
N LYS A 6 19.05 20.71 -2.93
CA LYS A 6 20.22 19.98 -3.48
C LYS A 6 19.82 18.88 -4.45
N ASN A 7 18.56 18.43 -4.40
CA ASN A 7 18.02 17.37 -5.25
C ASN A 7 16.72 17.86 -5.92
N PRO A 8 16.81 18.70 -6.96
CA PRO A 8 15.64 19.26 -7.64
C PRO A 8 14.81 18.18 -8.36
N ASP A 9 15.38 17.03 -8.68
CA ASP A 9 14.77 15.93 -9.45
C ASP A 9 14.28 14.79 -8.54
N LEU A 10 13.79 15.10 -7.34
CA LEU A 10 13.22 14.11 -6.43
C LEU A 10 12.02 13.40 -7.07
N SER A 11 12.13 12.09 -7.28
CA SER A 11 11.00 11.26 -7.67
C SER A 11 10.16 10.92 -6.45
N VAL A 12 8.92 11.42 -6.41
CA VAL A 12 7.96 11.19 -5.33
C VAL A 12 7.08 10.00 -5.67
N HIS A 13 6.98 9.03 -4.75
CA HIS A 13 6.18 7.82 -4.91
C HIS A 13 4.98 7.75 -3.96
N ALA A 14 5.11 8.32 -2.76
CA ALA A 14 4.06 8.28 -1.76
C ALA A 14 3.89 9.63 -1.07
N LEU A 15 2.65 9.99 -0.77
CA LEU A 15 2.29 11.18 -0.03
C LEU A 15 1.29 10.82 1.06
N TYR A 16 1.50 11.38 2.25
CA TYR A 16 0.53 11.34 3.32
C TYR A 16 0.45 12.72 4.00
N CYS A 17 -0.76 13.26 4.13
CA CYS A 17 -1.00 14.56 4.74
C CYS A 17 -1.91 14.42 5.96
N ASP A 18 -1.49 14.99 7.10
CA ASP A 18 -2.30 15.10 8.30
C ASP A 18 -2.14 16.50 8.89
N ARG A 19 -3.23 17.30 8.89
CA ARG A 19 -3.25 18.69 9.36
C ARG A 19 -2.13 19.54 8.77
N HIS A 20 -1.03 19.72 9.53
CA HIS A 20 0.12 20.54 9.17
C HIS A 20 1.35 19.73 8.77
N GLU A 21 1.25 18.41 8.74
CA GLU A 21 2.34 17.51 8.42
C GLU A 21 2.14 16.88 7.05
N LEU A 22 3.11 17.06 6.16
CA LEU A 22 3.18 16.35 4.89
C LEU A 22 4.37 15.41 4.93
N TRP A 23 4.11 14.12 4.75
CA TRP A 23 5.10 13.09 4.61
C TRP A 23 5.24 12.71 3.14
N VAL A 24 6.46 12.65 2.66
CA VAL A 24 6.79 12.43 1.25
C VAL A 24 7.77 11.27 1.15
N GLY A 25 7.29 10.16 0.61
CA GLY A 25 8.12 9.00 0.27
C GLY A 25 8.74 9.17 -1.11
N THR A 26 10.04 8.96 -1.20
CA THR A 26 10.80 9.22 -2.44
C THR A 26 11.53 7.98 -2.93
N TYR A 27 11.96 8.01 -4.19
CA TYR A 27 12.90 7.05 -4.75
C TYR A 27 14.32 7.38 -4.29
N ALA A 28 15.00 6.44 -3.66
CA ALA A 28 16.41 6.50 -3.24
C ALA A 28 16.81 7.61 -2.24
N HIS A 29 15.87 8.46 -1.78
CA HIS A 29 16.18 9.57 -0.87
C HIS A 29 15.43 9.49 0.47
N GLY A 30 14.78 8.35 0.76
CA GLY A 30 14.06 8.12 2.01
C GLY A 30 12.76 8.91 2.11
N VAL A 31 12.49 9.45 3.31
CA VAL A 31 11.25 10.14 3.66
C VAL A 31 11.53 11.59 4.03
N TYR A 32 10.74 12.50 3.49
CA TYR A 32 10.71 13.89 3.93
C TYR A 32 9.45 14.17 4.74
N ARG A 33 9.61 14.92 5.82
CA ARG A 33 8.52 15.45 6.63
C ARG A 33 8.55 16.97 6.54
N LEU A 34 7.50 17.56 6.00
CA LEU A 34 7.30 19.00 5.94
C LEU A 34 6.23 19.40 6.95
N ASN A 35 6.56 20.33 7.83
CA ASN A 35 5.55 21.02 8.65
C ASN A 35 5.12 22.29 7.91
N SER A 36 3.86 22.34 7.45
CA SER A 36 3.34 23.44 6.64
C SER A 36 3.13 24.75 7.42
N ALA A 37 2.98 24.68 8.75
CA ALA A 37 2.84 25.85 9.59
C ALA A 37 4.16 26.58 9.83
N THR A 38 5.27 25.84 9.92
CA THR A 38 6.62 26.40 10.21
C THR A 38 7.53 26.44 8.98
N GLY A 39 7.18 25.73 7.90
CA GLY A 39 8.03 25.53 6.73
C GLY A 39 9.22 24.59 6.99
N LYS A 40 9.32 23.98 8.18
CA LYS A 40 10.43 23.08 8.53
C LYS A 40 10.35 21.80 7.71
N VAL A 41 11.45 21.47 7.03
CA VAL A 41 11.65 20.18 6.34
C VAL A 41 12.66 19.34 7.11
N THR A 42 12.33 18.07 7.31
CA THR A 42 13.23 17.06 7.90
C THR A 42 13.35 15.90 6.92
N ASN A 43 14.56 15.49 6.60
CA ASN A 43 14.81 14.28 5.80
C ASN A 43 15.23 13.14 6.70
N TYR A 44 14.61 11.98 6.50
CA TYR A 44 14.90 10.70 7.13
C TYR A 44 15.42 9.75 6.05
N SER A 45 16.69 9.38 6.18
CA SER A 45 17.39 8.48 5.25
C SER A 45 18.28 7.52 6.01
N ASP A 46 18.89 6.57 5.31
CA ASP A 46 19.90 5.66 5.83
C ASP A 46 21.08 6.36 6.53
N LYS A 47 21.37 7.61 6.12
CA LYS A 47 22.44 8.42 6.69
C LYS A 47 22.15 8.91 8.11
N ASN A 48 20.89 9.03 8.49
CA ASN A 48 20.50 9.60 9.77
C ASN A 48 19.51 8.75 10.57
N ILE A 49 18.99 7.63 9.99
CA ILE A 49 18.09 6.71 10.67
C ILE A 49 18.56 5.28 10.48
N LYS A 50 18.93 4.65 11.59
CA LYS A 50 19.30 3.22 11.61
C LYS A 50 18.06 2.37 11.27
N GLY A 51 18.17 1.52 10.24
CA GLY A 51 17.10 0.63 9.80
C GLY A 51 16.23 1.19 8.67
N LEU A 52 16.31 2.48 8.35
CA LEU A 52 15.82 3.01 7.10
C LEU A 52 16.89 2.75 6.04
N ASN A 53 16.87 1.55 5.46
CA ASN A 53 17.76 1.24 4.34
C ASN A 53 17.48 2.24 3.21
N PRO A 54 18.48 2.74 2.42
CA PRO A 54 18.34 3.81 1.43
C PRO A 54 17.42 3.45 0.28
N GLY A 55 16.42 2.71 0.62
CA GLY A 55 15.40 2.26 -0.27
C GLY A 55 14.42 3.37 -0.60
N SER A 56 13.76 3.15 -1.68
CA SER A 56 12.60 3.90 -2.08
C SER A 56 11.45 3.60 -1.12
N VAL A 57 10.64 4.62 -0.84
CA VAL A 57 9.40 4.49 -0.05
C VAL A 57 8.22 4.61 -1.00
N TYR A 58 7.45 3.54 -1.14
CA TYR A 58 6.37 3.43 -2.12
C TYR A 58 4.98 3.62 -1.53
N ALA A 59 4.81 3.39 -0.22
CA ALA A 59 3.53 3.53 0.46
C ALA A 59 3.70 4.20 1.83
N ILE A 60 2.75 5.06 2.18
CA ILE A 60 2.63 5.69 3.51
C ILE A 60 1.18 5.58 3.93
N TYR A 61 0.93 5.03 5.12
CA TYR A 61 -0.41 4.81 5.63
C TYR A 61 -0.47 5.10 7.13
N LYS A 62 -1.52 5.80 7.59
CA LYS A 62 -1.80 5.99 9.01
C LYS A 62 -2.91 5.07 9.44
N ASP A 63 -2.64 4.21 10.43
CA ASP A 63 -3.63 3.30 10.99
C ASP A 63 -4.59 4.01 11.95
N SER A 64 -5.66 3.32 12.34
CA SER A 64 -6.68 3.82 13.24
C SER A 64 -6.15 4.12 14.66
N SER A 65 -5.01 3.57 15.06
CA SER A 65 -4.31 3.87 16.32
C SER A 65 -3.45 5.13 16.23
N GLY A 66 -3.30 5.69 15.02
CA GLY A 66 -2.47 6.87 14.75
C GLY A 66 -1.02 6.57 14.40
N ARG A 67 -0.62 5.30 14.25
CA ARG A 67 0.71 4.90 13.85
C ARG A 67 0.89 5.11 12.34
N LEU A 68 2.03 5.65 11.96
CA LEU A 68 2.35 5.91 10.55
C LEU A 68 3.28 4.81 10.01
N TRP A 69 2.78 4.06 9.02
CA TRP A 69 3.44 2.94 8.37
C TRP A 69 4.11 3.36 7.07
N PHE A 70 5.22 2.72 6.76
CA PHE A 70 6.01 2.96 5.55
C PHE A 70 6.32 1.64 4.86
N GLY A 71 5.88 1.53 3.61
CA GLY A 71 6.24 0.46 2.70
C GLY A 71 7.45 0.85 1.87
N THR A 72 8.50 0.05 1.94
CA THR A 72 9.78 0.35 1.29
C THR A 72 10.15 -0.68 0.25
N GLN A 73 11.28 -0.46 -0.42
CA GLN A 73 11.87 -1.42 -1.35
C GLN A 73 12.29 -2.73 -0.68
N THR A 74 12.59 -2.71 0.61
CA THR A 74 13.17 -3.85 1.31
C THR A 74 12.34 -4.34 2.47
N GLY A 75 11.23 -3.66 2.83
CA GLY A 75 10.44 -4.08 3.97
C GLY A 75 9.43 -3.09 4.49
N ILE A 76 9.05 -3.32 5.74
CA ILE A 76 7.98 -2.64 6.44
C ILE A 76 8.55 -1.94 7.67
N LEU A 77 8.24 -0.64 7.81
CA LEU A 77 8.60 0.16 8.97
C LEU A 77 7.37 0.91 9.49
N TYR A 78 7.44 1.36 10.73
CA TYR A 78 6.57 2.42 11.22
C TYR A 78 7.38 3.52 11.90
N TYR A 79 6.82 4.73 11.91
CA TYR A 79 7.38 5.86 12.64
C TYR A 79 6.76 5.91 14.05
N ASP A 80 7.65 5.86 15.05
CA ASP A 80 7.28 6.08 16.44
C ASP A 80 7.47 7.57 16.78
N ILE A 81 6.36 8.24 17.01
CA ILE A 81 6.34 9.68 17.32
C ILE A 81 6.99 10.01 18.67
N PHE A 82 6.97 9.09 19.63
CA PHE A 82 7.52 9.32 20.96
C PHE A 82 9.04 9.28 20.98
N SER A 83 9.62 8.29 20.29
CA SER A 83 11.07 8.16 20.15
C SER A 83 11.63 8.95 18.96
N ASN A 84 10.76 9.54 18.12
CA ASN A 84 11.13 10.22 16.87
C ASN A 84 12.03 9.34 15.99
N SER A 85 11.69 8.06 15.89
CA SER A 85 12.50 7.06 15.18
C SER A 85 11.65 6.12 14.34
N PHE A 86 12.29 5.49 13.36
CA PHE A 86 11.69 4.42 12.60
C PHE A 86 11.98 3.07 13.24
N VAL A 87 10.96 2.22 13.30
CA VAL A 87 11.04 0.85 13.81
C VAL A 87 10.83 -0.11 12.63
N THR A 88 11.78 -0.99 12.40
CA THR A 88 11.64 -2.04 11.37
C THR A 88 10.79 -3.17 11.92
N ILE A 89 9.69 -3.48 11.20
CA ILE A 89 8.82 -4.62 11.47
C ILE A 89 9.30 -5.85 10.73
N ALA A 90 9.68 -5.68 9.46
CA ALA A 90 10.21 -6.77 8.65
C ALA A 90 11.24 -6.24 7.64
N ASP A 91 12.39 -6.90 7.58
CA ASP A 91 13.31 -6.83 6.46
C ASP A 91 13.00 -8.01 5.54
N LEU A 92 12.49 -7.71 4.36
CA LEU A 92 12.04 -8.71 3.38
C LEU A 92 13.07 -8.95 2.27
N GLY A 93 14.19 -8.21 2.33
CA GLY A 93 15.23 -8.23 1.32
C GLY A 93 14.89 -7.47 0.05
N TYR A 94 15.86 -7.37 -0.85
CA TYR A 94 15.68 -6.70 -2.15
C TYR A 94 14.61 -7.40 -2.99
N ASN A 95 13.94 -6.63 -3.86
CA ASN A 95 12.84 -7.05 -4.72
C ASN A 95 11.56 -7.47 -3.98
N SER A 96 11.35 -6.91 -2.79
CA SER A 96 10.16 -7.15 -1.98
C SER A 96 9.37 -5.85 -1.75
N TYR A 97 9.23 -5.06 -2.82
CA TYR A 97 8.60 -3.72 -2.79
C TYR A 97 7.23 -3.78 -2.12
N ILE A 98 7.05 -3.01 -1.06
CA ILE A 98 5.74 -2.80 -0.44
C ILE A 98 5.09 -1.61 -1.16
N THR A 99 4.12 -1.91 -2.00
CA THR A 99 3.50 -0.96 -2.93
C THR A 99 2.26 -0.29 -2.40
N ASP A 100 1.60 -0.93 -1.42
CA ASP A 100 0.39 -0.38 -0.81
C ASP A 100 0.17 -0.93 0.60
N ILE A 101 -0.56 -0.15 1.43
CA ILE A 101 -0.85 -0.47 2.82
C ILE A 101 -2.29 -0.06 3.11
N THR A 102 -3.04 -0.92 3.78
CA THR A 102 -4.39 -0.61 4.27
C THR A 102 -4.68 -1.30 5.59
N GLU A 103 -5.69 -0.84 6.30
CA GLU A 103 -6.22 -1.46 7.52
C GLU A 103 -7.61 -2.02 7.23
N ASP A 104 -7.89 -3.23 7.71
CA ASP A 104 -9.23 -3.80 7.64
C ASP A 104 -10.08 -3.45 8.88
N ALA A 105 -11.36 -3.83 8.85
CA ALA A 105 -12.31 -3.58 9.93
C ALA A 105 -11.95 -4.29 11.26
N ASN A 106 -11.05 -5.28 11.23
CA ASN A 106 -10.57 -6.01 12.39
C ASN A 106 -9.28 -5.41 12.98
N HIS A 107 -8.83 -4.26 12.46
CA HIS A 107 -7.57 -3.61 12.82
C HIS A 107 -6.32 -4.44 12.45
N THR A 108 -6.41 -5.22 11.38
CA THR A 108 -5.26 -5.88 10.79
C THR A 108 -4.67 -4.97 9.71
N ILE A 109 -3.38 -4.73 9.76
CA ILE A 109 -2.68 -3.98 8.72
C ILE A 109 -2.26 -4.95 7.62
N TRP A 110 -2.64 -4.61 6.39
CA TRP A 110 -2.34 -5.38 5.20
C TRP A 110 -1.33 -4.65 4.33
N PHE A 111 -0.37 -5.40 3.81
CA PHE A 111 0.70 -4.90 2.94
C PHE A 111 0.67 -5.64 1.61
N ALA A 112 0.60 -4.90 0.53
CA ALA A 112 0.81 -5.40 -0.82
C ALA A 112 2.30 -5.47 -1.11
N SER A 113 2.80 -6.62 -1.55
CA SER A 113 4.19 -6.75 -1.96
C SER A 113 4.33 -7.32 -3.36
N GLN A 114 5.19 -6.69 -4.15
CA GLN A 114 5.73 -7.29 -5.37
C GLN A 114 6.93 -8.16 -4.97
N GLY A 115 6.73 -9.49 -5.01
CA GLY A 115 7.75 -10.47 -4.67
C GLY A 115 7.50 -11.29 -3.41
N LYS A 116 6.72 -10.78 -2.43
CA LYS A 116 6.31 -11.54 -1.24
C LYS A 116 4.80 -11.74 -1.14
N GLY A 117 4.05 -11.15 -2.07
CA GLY A 117 2.60 -11.26 -2.10
C GLY A 117 1.90 -10.44 -1.03
N LEU A 118 0.85 -11.00 -0.46
CA LEU A 118 0.06 -10.36 0.58
C LEU A 118 0.61 -10.69 1.97
N ILE A 119 0.78 -9.66 2.78
CA ILE A 119 1.29 -9.77 4.14
C ILE A 119 0.30 -9.09 5.08
N SER A 120 0.04 -9.67 6.23
CA SER A 120 -0.75 -9.04 7.30
C SER A 120 0.05 -8.89 8.58
N TYR A 121 -0.28 -7.86 9.34
CA TYR A 121 0.24 -7.61 10.68
C TYR A 121 -0.91 -7.35 11.64
N ASP A 122 -1.05 -8.22 12.63
CA ASP A 122 -2.03 -8.07 13.69
C ASP A 122 -1.48 -7.12 14.77
N LEU A 123 -2.15 -6.00 14.97
CA LEU A 123 -1.73 -4.98 15.92
C LEU A 123 -1.81 -5.44 17.39
N LYS A 124 -2.69 -6.40 17.70
CA LYS A 124 -2.91 -6.89 19.08
C LYS A 124 -1.85 -7.89 19.50
N THR A 125 -1.51 -8.81 18.58
CA THR A 125 -0.56 -9.89 18.84
C THR A 125 0.85 -9.60 18.36
N SER A 126 1.03 -8.50 17.60
CA SER A 126 2.29 -8.16 16.92
C SER A 126 2.81 -9.26 16.00
N THR A 127 1.88 -10.00 15.36
CA THR A 127 2.21 -11.15 14.51
C THR A 127 2.16 -10.78 13.05
N LEU A 128 3.26 -11.06 12.33
CA LEU A 128 3.34 -10.96 10.87
C LEU A 128 3.01 -12.29 10.22
N LYS A 129 2.19 -12.28 9.16
CA LYS A 129 1.79 -13.48 8.42
C LYS A 129 1.84 -13.24 6.92
N PHE A 130 2.38 -14.22 6.18
CA PHE A 130 2.40 -14.24 4.71
C PHE A 130 1.26 -15.10 4.18
N HIS A 131 0.57 -14.62 3.13
CA HIS A 131 -0.65 -15.26 2.61
C HIS A 131 -0.50 -15.77 1.18
N SER A 132 0.48 -15.33 0.41
CA SER A 132 0.66 -15.78 -0.98
C SER A 132 1.41 -17.11 -1.02
N ASN A 133 0.67 -18.17 -1.27
CA ASN A 133 1.18 -19.53 -1.38
C ASN A 133 0.22 -20.39 -2.21
N ASP A 134 0.59 -21.63 -2.49
CA ASP A 134 -0.19 -22.57 -3.28
C ASP A 134 -1.56 -22.89 -2.65
N GLN A 135 -1.69 -22.82 -1.33
CA GLN A 135 -2.94 -23.11 -0.62
C GLN A 135 -3.98 -22.00 -0.78
N THR A 136 -3.54 -20.74 -0.86
CA THR A 136 -4.43 -19.58 -1.02
C THR A 136 -4.71 -19.25 -2.47
N GLY A 137 -3.87 -19.72 -3.39
CA GLY A 137 -3.91 -19.35 -4.80
C GLY A 137 -3.59 -17.88 -5.08
N LEU A 138 -3.11 -17.11 -4.09
CA LEU A 138 -2.70 -15.74 -4.26
C LEU A 138 -1.33 -15.66 -4.93
N PRO A 139 -1.16 -14.80 -5.95
CA PRO A 139 0.14 -14.57 -6.57
C PRO A 139 1.09 -13.82 -5.64
N GLN A 140 2.39 -13.91 -5.93
CA GLN A 140 3.42 -13.15 -5.20
C GLN A 140 3.51 -11.68 -5.61
N SER A 141 2.83 -11.26 -6.66
CA SER A 141 2.78 -9.87 -7.12
C SER A 141 1.44 -9.25 -6.77
N ILE A 142 1.36 -8.63 -5.60
CA ILE A 142 0.24 -7.80 -5.17
C ILE A 142 0.63 -6.35 -5.38
N VAL A 143 -0.27 -5.56 -5.97
CA VAL A 143 0.02 -4.17 -6.40
C VAL A 143 -0.70 -3.15 -5.53
N CYS A 144 -2.00 -3.37 -5.28
CA CYS A 144 -2.82 -2.44 -4.50
C CYS A 144 -3.86 -3.16 -3.64
N LEU A 145 -4.31 -2.48 -2.61
CA LEU A 145 -5.29 -2.96 -1.63
C LEU A 145 -6.38 -1.93 -1.42
N CYS A 146 -7.59 -2.39 -1.12
CA CYS A 146 -8.68 -1.53 -0.71
C CYS A 146 -9.55 -2.25 0.31
N SER A 147 -9.72 -1.67 1.49
CA SER A 147 -10.69 -2.15 2.49
C SER A 147 -12.06 -1.62 2.09
N ASP A 148 -12.99 -2.52 1.82
CA ASP A 148 -14.32 -2.21 1.30
C ASP A 148 -15.38 -3.08 1.97
N GLN A 149 -16.32 -2.46 2.71
CA GLN A 149 -17.48 -3.11 3.33
C GLN A 149 -17.11 -4.40 4.11
N GLY A 150 -16.05 -4.34 4.91
CA GLY A 150 -15.56 -5.47 5.72
C GLY A 150 -14.83 -6.56 4.92
N LYS A 151 -14.55 -6.34 3.64
CA LYS A 151 -13.75 -7.20 2.77
C LYS A 151 -12.46 -6.49 2.36
N LEU A 152 -11.40 -7.25 2.10
CA LEU A 152 -10.20 -6.72 1.51
C LEU A 152 -10.19 -7.02 0.01
N ARG A 153 -10.16 -5.98 -0.82
CA ARG A 153 -9.97 -6.08 -2.28
C ARG A 153 -8.49 -6.03 -2.59
N ILE A 154 -8.02 -6.93 -3.45
CA ILE A 154 -6.61 -7.18 -3.69
C ILE A 154 -6.38 -7.11 -5.20
N GLY A 155 -5.68 -6.07 -5.65
CA GLY A 155 -5.27 -5.90 -7.03
C GLY A 155 -3.89 -6.52 -7.27
N THR A 156 -3.76 -7.27 -8.35
CA THR A 156 -2.55 -8.06 -8.64
C THR A 156 -1.87 -7.63 -9.93
N GLY A 157 -0.57 -7.90 -10.02
CA GLY A 157 0.23 -7.73 -11.24
C GLY A 157 0.10 -8.94 -12.16
N GLY A 158 -0.96 -8.97 -12.96
CA GLY A 158 -1.12 -10.02 -13.98
C GLY A 158 -2.14 -11.11 -13.68
N TYR A 159 -2.84 -11.06 -12.53
CA TYR A 159 -3.78 -12.11 -12.12
C TYR A 159 -5.18 -11.60 -11.81
N GLY A 160 -5.44 -10.29 -11.99
CA GLY A 160 -6.74 -9.66 -11.80
C GLY A 160 -7.06 -9.34 -10.35
N LEU A 161 -8.37 -9.32 -10.03
CA LEU A 161 -8.92 -8.92 -8.73
C LEU A 161 -9.17 -10.13 -7.84
N TYR A 162 -8.72 -10.06 -6.59
CA TYR A 162 -9.05 -10.99 -5.53
C TYR A 162 -9.79 -10.28 -4.40
N THR A 163 -10.54 -11.06 -3.64
CA THR A 163 -11.21 -10.61 -2.42
C THR A 163 -10.87 -11.56 -1.27
N TYR A 164 -10.43 -11.00 -0.16
CA TYR A 164 -10.33 -11.71 1.11
C TYR A 164 -11.61 -11.51 1.91
N ASN A 165 -12.16 -12.60 2.39
CA ASN A 165 -13.30 -12.62 3.30
C ASN A 165 -12.80 -12.96 4.72
N PRO A 166 -12.88 -12.02 5.69
CA PRO A 166 -12.39 -12.26 7.04
C PRO A 166 -13.25 -13.24 7.84
N ALA A 167 -14.51 -13.52 7.42
CA ALA A 167 -15.40 -14.40 8.15
C ALA A 167 -14.98 -15.88 8.06
N ASP A 168 -14.41 -16.29 6.93
CA ASP A 168 -13.96 -17.66 6.67
C ASP A 168 -12.48 -17.75 6.27
N HIS A 169 -11.77 -16.62 6.29
CA HIS A 169 -10.37 -16.47 5.88
C HIS A 169 -10.07 -16.92 4.45
N SER A 170 -11.08 -16.91 3.57
CA SER A 170 -10.93 -17.32 2.17
C SER A 170 -10.43 -16.19 1.26
N PHE A 171 -9.72 -16.59 0.20
CA PHE A 171 -9.33 -15.73 -0.90
C PHE A 171 -10.04 -16.18 -2.17
N THR A 172 -10.80 -15.31 -2.78
CA THR A 172 -11.55 -15.62 -3.99
C THR A 172 -11.14 -14.69 -5.13
N ARG A 173 -10.75 -15.28 -6.27
CA ARG A 173 -10.52 -14.52 -7.50
C ARG A 173 -11.85 -14.14 -8.12
N HIS A 174 -11.97 -12.89 -8.59
CA HIS A 174 -13.17 -12.44 -9.29
C HIS A 174 -13.34 -13.18 -10.62
N PRO A 175 -14.54 -13.78 -10.88
CA PRO A 175 -14.73 -14.66 -12.04
C PRO A 175 -14.87 -13.93 -13.37
N ASP A 176 -15.22 -12.64 -13.37
CA ASP A 176 -15.53 -11.89 -14.57
C ASP A 176 -14.36 -11.83 -15.55
N PRO A 177 -14.62 -12.09 -16.87
CA PRO A 177 -13.59 -12.03 -17.92
C PRO A 177 -12.86 -10.69 -18.01
N LEU A 178 -13.50 -9.56 -17.67
CA LEU A 178 -12.87 -8.25 -17.69
C LEU A 178 -11.68 -8.16 -16.75
N PHE A 179 -11.73 -8.83 -15.57
CA PHE A 179 -10.59 -8.90 -14.67
C PHE A 179 -9.51 -9.87 -15.15
N ARG A 180 -9.81 -10.77 -16.08
CA ARG A 180 -8.80 -11.63 -16.70
C ARG A 180 -8.12 -10.94 -17.87
N THR A 181 -8.88 -10.18 -18.66
CA THR A 181 -8.39 -9.44 -19.83
C THR A 181 -7.53 -8.25 -19.41
N HIS A 182 -7.89 -7.61 -18.29
CA HIS A 182 -7.18 -6.47 -17.71
C HIS A 182 -6.40 -6.94 -16.48
N THR A 183 -5.34 -7.69 -16.72
CA THR A 183 -4.69 -8.52 -15.71
C THR A 183 -3.93 -7.73 -14.64
N THR A 184 -3.40 -6.57 -14.97
CA THR A 184 -2.68 -5.71 -14.01
C THR A 184 -3.62 -4.66 -13.45
N ILE A 185 -3.93 -4.75 -12.16
CA ILE A 185 -4.71 -3.76 -11.42
C ILE A 185 -3.74 -2.83 -10.71
N GLN A 186 -3.82 -1.53 -11.02
CA GLN A 186 -2.89 -0.52 -10.52
C GLN A 186 -3.40 0.16 -9.25
N THR A 187 -4.72 0.44 -9.19
CA THR A 187 -5.35 1.13 -8.05
C THR A 187 -6.79 0.67 -7.90
N ILE A 188 -7.26 0.58 -6.67
CA ILE A 188 -8.66 0.34 -6.32
C ILE A 188 -9.11 1.42 -5.35
N ILE A 189 -10.21 2.11 -5.65
CA ILE A 189 -10.83 3.09 -4.78
C ILE A 189 -12.28 2.66 -4.53
N SER A 190 -12.67 2.57 -3.26
CA SER A 190 -14.05 2.29 -2.85
C SER A 190 -14.81 3.59 -2.60
N SER A 191 -16.03 3.67 -3.12
CA SER A 191 -16.97 4.76 -2.84
C SER A 191 -18.39 4.22 -2.78
N TYR A 192 -18.98 4.18 -1.59
CA TYR A 192 -20.30 3.56 -1.35
C TYR A 192 -20.32 2.09 -1.80
N ASN A 193 -21.15 1.75 -2.80
CA ASN A 193 -21.28 0.42 -3.37
C ASN A 193 -20.46 0.24 -4.66
N GLU A 194 -19.50 1.09 -4.93
CA GLU A 194 -18.72 1.09 -6.16
C GLU A 194 -17.24 0.95 -5.89
N LEU A 195 -16.58 0.13 -6.69
CA LEU A 195 -15.13 0.11 -6.80
C LEU A 195 -14.74 0.73 -8.14
N TRP A 196 -13.88 1.72 -8.07
CA TRP A 196 -13.21 2.29 -9.22
C TRP A 196 -11.82 1.68 -9.32
N ILE A 197 -11.56 1.01 -10.44
CA ILE A 197 -10.39 0.15 -10.60
C ILE A 197 -9.63 0.58 -11.84
N THR A 198 -8.41 1.05 -11.67
CA THR A 198 -7.54 1.35 -12.80
C THR A 198 -6.73 0.10 -13.18
N THR A 199 -6.62 -0.12 -14.48
CA THR A 199 -5.87 -1.23 -15.06
C THR A 199 -4.92 -0.71 -16.13
N ASN A 200 -4.03 -1.57 -16.62
CA ASN A 200 -3.17 -1.25 -17.76
C ASN A 200 -3.94 -1.02 -19.09
N ALA A 201 -5.23 -1.34 -19.15
CA ALA A 201 -6.05 -1.20 -20.36
C ALA A 201 -7.14 -0.13 -20.25
N GLY A 202 -7.42 0.39 -19.05
CA GLY A 202 -8.44 1.41 -18.84
C GLY A 202 -9.00 1.42 -17.42
N LEU A 203 -10.15 2.08 -17.25
CA LEU A 203 -10.84 2.25 -15.98
C LEU A 203 -12.07 1.35 -15.93
N LEU A 204 -12.22 0.61 -14.84
CA LEU A 204 -13.40 -0.18 -14.52
C LEU A 204 -14.17 0.47 -13.37
N ARG A 205 -15.48 0.46 -13.47
CA ARG A 205 -16.41 0.75 -12.37
C ARG A 205 -17.17 -0.53 -12.07
N PHE A 206 -16.99 -1.06 -10.88
CA PHE A 206 -17.65 -2.28 -10.41
C PHE A 206 -18.65 -1.94 -9.30
N ASN A 207 -19.92 -2.20 -9.53
CA ASN A 207 -20.97 -2.06 -8.51
C ASN A 207 -21.02 -3.35 -7.67
N THR A 208 -20.70 -3.23 -6.38
CA THR A 208 -20.62 -4.37 -5.44
C THR A 208 -21.99 -4.87 -4.99
N SER A 209 -23.09 -4.12 -5.21
CA SER A 209 -24.45 -4.49 -4.82
C SER A 209 -25.12 -5.41 -5.84
N ASP A 210 -24.95 -5.15 -7.13
CA ASP A 210 -25.59 -5.88 -8.23
C ASP A 210 -24.61 -6.65 -9.12
N GLY A 211 -23.31 -6.48 -8.90
CA GLY A 211 -22.25 -7.15 -9.65
C GLY A 211 -21.98 -6.57 -11.04
N THR A 212 -22.60 -5.44 -11.40
CA THR A 212 -22.41 -4.84 -12.73
C THR A 212 -21.03 -4.20 -12.87
N ILE A 213 -20.44 -4.35 -14.07
CA ILE A 213 -19.14 -3.77 -14.40
C ILE A 213 -19.29 -2.90 -15.64
N SER A 214 -18.84 -1.65 -15.54
CA SER A 214 -18.69 -0.73 -16.66
C SER A 214 -17.22 -0.51 -16.96
N TYR A 215 -16.86 -0.52 -18.23
CA TYR A 215 -15.49 -0.31 -18.70
C TYR A 215 -15.39 0.99 -19.47
N TYR A 216 -14.38 1.78 -19.16
CA TYR A 216 -14.04 3.04 -19.81
C TYR A 216 -12.63 2.95 -20.38
N ASN A 217 -12.50 2.98 -21.71
CA ASN A 217 -11.24 3.10 -22.42
C ASN A 217 -11.21 4.42 -23.20
N GLN A 218 -10.04 4.84 -23.62
CA GLN A 218 -9.93 5.87 -24.66
C GLN A 218 -10.24 5.18 -26.00
N GLU A 219 -11.26 5.68 -26.70
CA GLU A 219 -11.44 5.39 -28.14
C GLU A 219 -10.38 6.08 -28.98
#